data_ef23923083ffe7795ca8292faaeaa39e
#
_entry.id   ef23923083ffe7795ca8292faaeaa39e
#
_cell.length_a   1.000
_cell.length_b   1.000
_cell.length_c   1.000
_cell.angle_alpha   90.00
_cell.angle_beta   90.00
_cell.angle_gamma   90.00
#
_symmetry.space_group_name_H-M   'P 1'
#
loop_
_entity.id
_entity.type
_entity.pdbx_description
1 polymer ?
#
loop_
_entity_poly.entity_id
_entity_poly.type
_entity_poly.pdbx_seq_one_letter_code
_entity_poly.pdbx_strand_id
1 'polypeptide(L)'
;MPVEAGALREAHLRACTEALLRADHPRMDCLRAARELALPDWALGAGFVRNLIWDHLHHKAEPTPLNDIDLIYLDNADPTGLKEADHEAWLAARMPPSAPLAIIVK
;
A
#
# COMPACT_ATOMS: atom_id res chain seq x y z
N MET A 1 33.32 0.70 -5.92
CA MET A 1 32.83 -0.64 -6.28
C MET A 1 31.38 -0.57 -6.72
N PRO A 2 31.02 -1.10 -7.88
CA PRO A 2 29.65 -0.98 -8.39
C PRO A 2 28.58 -1.58 -7.47
N VAL A 3 28.90 -2.69 -6.80
CA VAL A 3 27.95 -3.38 -5.89
C VAL A 3 27.66 -2.53 -4.66
N GLU A 4 28.68 -1.92 -4.07
CA GLU A 4 28.50 -1.05 -2.91
C GLU A 4 27.73 0.22 -3.27
N ALA A 5 28.03 0.83 -4.41
CA ALA A 5 27.33 2.00 -4.89
C ALA A 5 25.84 1.68 -5.16
N GLY A 6 25.55 0.52 -5.74
CA GLY A 6 24.18 0.07 -5.95
C GLY A 6 23.41 -0.17 -4.66
N ALA A 7 24.05 -0.79 -3.66
CA ALA A 7 23.44 -1.05 -2.36
C ALA A 7 23.13 0.26 -1.60
N LEU A 8 24.06 1.23 -1.62
CA LEU A 8 23.85 2.54 -0.99
C LEU A 8 22.74 3.31 -1.68
N ARG A 9 22.67 3.26 -2.99
CA ARG A 9 21.62 3.90 -3.78
C ARG A 9 20.26 3.31 -3.47
N GLU A 10 20.17 1.98 -3.39
CA GLU A 10 18.94 1.29 -3.04
C GLU A 10 18.47 1.66 -1.63
N ALA A 11 19.40 1.67 -0.65
CA ALA A 11 19.08 2.08 0.71
C ALA A 11 18.56 3.51 0.78
N HIS A 12 19.17 4.42 0.01
CA HIS A 12 18.72 5.81 -0.07
C HIS A 12 17.32 5.93 -0.67
N LEU A 13 17.06 5.25 -1.77
CA LEU A 13 15.75 5.25 -2.42
C LEU A 13 14.67 4.68 -1.50
N ARG A 14 14.99 3.62 -0.78
CA ARG A 14 14.10 3.02 0.21
C ARG A 14 13.76 4.00 1.32
N ALA A 15 14.75 4.67 1.87
CA ALA A 15 14.55 5.66 2.93
C ALA A 15 13.67 6.83 2.45
N CYS A 16 13.86 7.31 1.23
CA CYS A 16 13.03 8.37 0.64
C CYS A 16 11.59 7.91 0.47
N THR A 17 11.36 6.68 0.00
CA THR A 17 10.04 6.10 -0.17
C THR A 17 9.33 5.97 1.18
N GLU A 18 10.02 5.47 2.19
CA GLU A 18 9.46 5.36 3.54
C GLU A 18 9.08 6.71 4.12
N ALA A 19 9.91 7.75 3.91
CA ALA A 19 9.61 9.10 4.37
C ALA A 19 8.36 9.66 3.71
N LEU A 20 8.18 9.44 2.40
CA LEU A 20 6.99 9.86 1.67
C LEU A 20 5.73 9.15 2.20
N LEU A 21 5.82 7.85 2.45
CA LEU A 21 4.71 7.07 3.01
C LEU A 21 4.33 7.56 4.40
N ARG A 22 5.31 7.76 5.27
CA ARG A 22 5.05 8.21 6.65
C ARG A 22 4.41 9.59 6.71
N ALA A 23 4.68 10.45 5.73
CA ALA A 23 4.07 11.77 5.63
C ALA A 23 2.67 11.75 5.03
N ASP A 24 2.26 10.64 4.42
CA ASP A 24 0.95 10.48 3.80
C ASP A 24 -0.01 9.79 4.77
N HIS A 25 -0.80 10.58 5.49
CA HIS A 25 -1.69 10.06 6.52
C HIS A 25 -2.75 9.09 6.01
N PRO A 26 -3.44 9.34 4.87
CA PRO A 26 -4.40 8.37 4.34
C PRO A 26 -3.78 7.02 4.03
N ARG A 27 -2.57 7.01 3.43
CA ARG A 27 -1.86 5.77 3.14
C ARG A 27 -1.42 5.04 4.40
N MET A 28 -0.97 5.77 5.41
CA MET A 28 -0.60 5.17 6.70
C MET A 28 -1.79 4.56 7.39
N ASP A 29 -2.95 5.18 7.32
CA ASP A 29 -4.19 4.64 7.88
C ASP A 29 -4.60 3.34 7.17
N CYS A 30 -4.46 3.29 5.85
CA CYS A 30 -4.69 2.07 5.07
C CYS A 30 -3.75 0.94 5.49
N LEU A 31 -2.46 1.24 5.67
CA LEU A 31 -1.47 0.25 6.12
C LEU A 31 -1.78 -0.28 7.51
N ARG A 32 -2.21 0.59 8.43
CA ARG A 32 -2.59 0.18 9.77
C ARG A 32 -3.81 -0.73 9.76
N ALA A 33 -4.82 -0.40 8.98
CA ALA A 33 -6.01 -1.23 8.83
C ALA A 33 -5.66 -2.61 8.23
N ALA A 34 -4.85 -2.63 7.19
CA ALA A 34 -4.39 -3.88 6.58
C ALA A 34 -3.59 -4.74 7.57
N ARG A 35 -2.75 -4.12 8.40
CA ARG A 35 -1.99 -4.83 9.43
C ARG A 35 -2.91 -5.46 10.48
N GLU A 36 -3.98 -4.77 10.87
CA GLU A 36 -4.94 -5.31 11.84
C GLU A 36 -5.65 -6.56 11.32
N LEU A 37 -5.87 -6.64 10.02
CA LEU A 37 -6.45 -7.84 9.39
C LEU A 37 -5.54 -9.06 9.50
N ALA A 38 -4.23 -8.84 9.63
CA ALA A 38 -3.22 -9.87 9.91
C ALA A 38 -3.23 -11.05 8.93
N LEU A 39 -3.40 -10.77 7.64
CA LEU A 39 -3.34 -11.80 6.61
C LEU A 39 -1.90 -12.30 6.40
N PRO A 40 -1.71 -13.59 6.03
CA PRO A 40 -0.38 -14.10 5.74
C PRO A 40 0.22 -13.43 4.49
N ASP A 41 1.50 -13.06 4.57
CA ASP A 41 2.28 -12.54 3.45
C ASP A 41 1.56 -11.45 2.63
N TRP A 42 0.90 -10.54 3.31
CA TRP A 42 0.14 -9.48 2.65
C TRP A 42 1.02 -8.35 2.13
N ALA A 43 0.55 -7.71 1.06
CA ALA A 43 1.17 -6.50 0.52
C ALA A 43 0.09 -5.64 -0.14
N LEU A 44 0.31 -4.33 -0.15
CA LEU A 44 -0.51 -3.40 -0.92
C LEU A 44 0.18 -3.10 -2.24
N GLY A 45 -0.51 -3.35 -3.34
CA GLY A 45 0.02 -3.24 -4.68
C GLY A 45 -0.59 -2.13 -5.51
N ALA A 46 -0.48 -2.27 -6.82
CA ALA A 46 -0.96 -1.32 -7.83
C ALA A 46 -0.39 0.09 -7.63
N GLY A 47 -1.21 1.12 -7.68
CA GLY A 47 -0.77 2.51 -7.59
C GLY A 47 -0.53 3.03 -6.19
N PHE A 48 -0.62 2.20 -5.14
CA PHE A 48 -0.53 2.66 -3.75
C PHE A 48 0.76 3.43 -3.44
N VAL A 49 1.91 2.85 -3.75
CA VAL A 49 3.21 3.51 -3.57
C VAL A 49 3.64 4.23 -4.84
N ARG A 50 3.40 3.62 -6.00
CA ARG A 50 3.81 4.19 -7.29
C ARG A 50 3.27 5.59 -7.51
N ASN A 51 1.99 5.82 -7.27
CA ASN A 51 1.37 7.13 -7.49
C ASN A 51 1.90 8.17 -6.51
N LEU A 52 2.21 7.77 -5.28
CA LEU A 52 2.81 8.66 -4.30
C LEU A 52 4.18 9.16 -4.77
N ILE A 53 5.03 8.26 -5.25
CA ILE A 53 6.35 8.60 -5.76
C ILE A 53 6.22 9.46 -7.03
N TRP A 54 5.33 9.09 -7.93
CA TRP A 54 5.08 9.83 -9.16
C TRP A 54 4.67 11.28 -8.86
N ASP A 55 3.70 11.48 -7.97
CA ASP A 55 3.24 12.80 -7.59
C ASP A 55 4.37 13.65 -7.00
N HIS A 56 5.21 13.05 -6.16
CA HIS A 56 6.37 13.73 -5.59
C HIS A 56 7.37 14.15 -6.66
N LEU A 57 7.72 13.26 -7.59
CA LEU A 57 8.68 13.54 -8.65
C LEU A 57 8.19 14.60 -9.63
N HIS A 58 6.89 14.69 -9.83
CA HIS A 58 6.29 15.68 -10.73
C HIS A 58 5.80 16.93 -10.02
N HIS A 59 6.09 17.09 -8.73
CA HIS A 59 5.74 18.27 -7.92
C HIS A 59 4.26 18.66 -8.04
N LYS A 60 3.37 17.68 -8.04
CA LYS A 60 1.94 17.94 -8.14
C LYS A 60 1.44 18.67 -6.90
N ALA A 61 0.70 19.78 -7.13
CA ALA A 61 0.07 20.54 -6.06
C ALA A 61 -1.06 19.72 -5.40
N GLU A 62 -1.79 18.95 -6.20
CA GLU A 62 -2.83 18.06 -5.70
C GLU A 62 -2.41 16.62 -5.93
N PRO A 63 -2.46 15.77 -4.88
CA PRO A 63 -2.10 14.37 -5.04
C PRO A 63 -3.08 13.63 -5.93
N THR A 64 -2.58 12.64 -6.68
CA THR A 64 -3.42 11.72 -7.43
C THR A 64 -4.35 10.99 -6.44
N PRO A 65 -5.66 10.94 -6.72
CA PRO A 65 -6.58 10.23 -5.83
C PRO A 65 -6.21 8.77 -5.63
N LEU A 66 -6.37 8.29 -4.40
CA LEU A 66 -6.12 6.91 -4.04
C LEU A 66 -7.36 6.08 -4.36
N ASN A 67 -7.54 5.71 -5.64
CA ASN A 67 -8.78 5.11 -6.12
C ASN A 67 -8.85 3.60 -5.92
N ASP A 68 -7.78 2.90 -6.29
CA ASP A 68 -7.76 1.44 -6.24
C ASP A 68 -6.64 0.97 -5.33
N ILE A 69 -7.01 0.27 -4.28
CA ILE A 69 -6.05 -0.34 -3.36
C ILE A 69 -6.15 -1.85 -3.54
N ASP A 70 -5.09 -2.45 -4.05
CA ASP A 70 -5.00 -3.90 -4.18
C ASP A 70 -4.30 -4.47 -2.94
N LEU A 71 -5.01 -5.25 -2.15
CA LEU A 71 -4.42 -6.05 -1.09
C LEU A 71 -4.20 -7.46 -1.61
N ILE A 72 -2.94 -7.87 -1.64
CA ILE A 72 -2.52 -9.19 -2.09
C ILE A 72 -2.04 -9.96 -0.87
N TYR A 73 -2.44 -11.22 -0.75
CA TYR A 73 -1.99 -12.07 0.34
C TYR A 73 -1.89 -13.53 -0.12
N LEU A 74 -1.16 -14.32 0.63
CA LEU A 74 -1.01 -15.74 0.36
C LEU A 74 -1.46 -16.52 1.61
N ASP A 75 -2.60 -17.21 1.51
CA ASP A 75 -3.14 -18.02 2.57
C ASP A 75 -3.40 -19.44 2.07
N ASN A 76 -2.55 -20.38 2.45
CA ASN A 76 -2.67 -21.79 2.07
C ASN A 76 -3.87 -22.47 2.74
N ALA A 77 -4.40 -21.89 3.81
CA ALA A 77 -5.60 -22.39 4.47
C ALA A 77 -6.90 -22.01 3.75
N ASP A 78 -6.83 -21.05 2.82
CA ASP A 78 -7.96 -20.61 2.01
C ASP A 78 -7.57 -20.56 0.52
N PRO A 79 -7.25 -21.72 -0.09
CA PRO A 79 -6.71 -21.75 -1.46
C PRO A 79 -7.72 -21.32 -2.53
N THR A 80 -9.01 -21.32 -2.24
CA THR A 80 -10.05 -20.90 -3.18
C THR A 80 -10.42 -19.44 -3.06
N GLY A 81 -9.87 -18.72 -2.07
CA GLY A 81 -10.17 -17.31 -1.85
C GLY A 81 -11.60 -17.03 -1.39
N LEU A 82 -12.24 -17.97 -0.71
CA LEU A 82 -13.63 -17.82 -0.27
C LEU A 82 -13.83 -16.66 0.71
N LYS A 83 -12.78 -16.26 1.43
CA LYS A 83 -12.83 -15.17 2.43
C LYS A 83 -12.50 -13.80 1.88
N GLU A 84 -12.18 -13.69 0.61
CA GLU A 84 -11.77 -12.41 0.02
C GLU A 84 -12.81 -11.30 0.18
N ALA A 85 -14.08 -11.63 -0.07
CA ALA A 85 -15.18 -10.67 0.08
C ALA A 85 -15.36 -10.24 1.54
N ASP A 86 -15.18 -11.15 2.49
CA ASP A 86 -15.26 -10.82 3.92
C ASP A 86 -14.13 -9.89 4.34
N HIS A 87 -12.93 -10.11 3.84
CA HIS A 87 -11.78 -9.25 4.09
C HIS A 87 -11.99 -7.86 3.51
N GLU A 88 -12.52 -7.77 2.30
CA GLU A 88 -12.86 -6.48 1.68
C GLU A 88 -13.86 -5.70 2.52
N ALA A 89 -14.92 -6.33 2.97
CA ALA A 89 -15.94 -5.71 3.79
C ALA A 89 -15.38 -5.23 5.13
N TRP A 90 -14.54 -6.04 5.76
CA TRP A 90 -13.89 -5.71 7.02
C TRP A 90 -13.00 -4.46 6.88
N LEU A 91 -12.18 -4.42 5.83
CA LEU A 91 -11.30 -3.29 5.54
C LEU A 91 -12.09 -2.04 5.18
N ALA A 92 -13.13 -2.15 4.35
CA ALA A 92 -13.96 -1.02 3.95
C ALA A 92 -14.58 -0.33 5.17
N ALA A 93 -14.99 -1.09 6.18
CA ALA A 93 -15.56 -0.55 7.41
C ALA A 93 -14.55 0.23 8.26
N ARG A 94 -13.25 0.01 8.06
CA ARG A 94 -12.17 0.61 8.85
C ARG A 94 -11.38 1.67 8.12
N MET A 95 -11.63 1.87 6.83
CA MET A 95 -10.93 2.89 6.07
C MET A 95 -11.36 4.27 6.48
N PRO A 96 -10.42 5.25 6.49
CA PRO A 96 -10.79 6.62 6.81
C PRO A 96 -11.66 7.23 5.71
N PRO A 97 -12.55 8.18 6.06
CA PRO A 97 -13.42 8.83 5.06
C PRO A 97 -12.66 9.57 3.97
N SER A 98 -11.40 9.93 4.21
CA SER A 98 -10.52 10.60 3.25
C SER A 98 -9.92 9.66 2.21
N ALA A 99 -10.03 8.35 2.40
CA ALA A 99 -9.55 7.36 1.44
C ALA A 99 -10.74 6.85 0.61
N PRO A 100 -10.84 7.20 -0.67
CA PRO A 100 -11.86 6.63 -1.54
C PRO A 100 -11.58 5.15 -1.78
N LEU A 101 -12.64 4.35 -1.81
CA LEU A 101 -12.51 2.95 -1.51
C LEU A 101 -13.01 2.05 -2.61
N ALA A 102 -12.06 1.57 -3.39
CA ALA A 102 -12.20 0.25 -3.96
C ALA A 102 -10.99 -0.56 -3.48
N ILE A 103 -11.15 -1.28 -2.37
CA ILE A 103 -10.17 -2.28 -1.97
C ILE A 103 -10.53 -3.58 -2.62
N ILE A 104 -9.59 -4.13 -3.38
CA ILE A 104 -9.72 -5.43 -3.99
C ILE A 104 -8.78 -6.37 -3.23
N VAL A 105 -9.32 -7.38 -2.62
CA VAL A 105 -8.55 -8.41 -1.91
C VAL A 105 -8.37 -9.60 -2.85
N LYS A 106 -7.13 -10.01 -3.03
CA LYS A 106 -6.79 -11.11 -3.95
C LYS A 106 -6.02 -12.20 -3.25
#